data_017e27016cb7f7922585917f5f1ad673
#
_entry.id   017e27016cb7f7922585917f5f1ad673
#
_cell.length_a   1.000
_cell.length_b   1.000
_cell.length_c   1.000
_cell.angle_alpha   90.00
_cell.angle_beta   90.00
_cell.angle_gamma   90.00
#
_symmetry.space_group_name_H-M   'P 1'
#
loop_
_entity.id
_entity.type
_entity.pdbx_description
1 polymer ?
#
loop_
_entity_poly.entity_id
_entity_poly.type
_entity_poly.pdbx_seq_one_letter_code
_entity_poly.pdbx_strand_id
1 'polypeptide(L)'
;PIEGEREKTIVTACRLHPQKNLPMMINAFSMLADEFPEYKLVIYGQGVLEDELRAQIKSLNLEDRVLLPGFASNILEKVAPCSMFVSSSDFEGISNSMLEALGMGLPAVVTDCPVGGARMVIKSGKNGILVPVGDTQAMYEAMRSILKDPALADKLSQEAIKVRDEFPLWKIAKRWLEVL
;
A
#
# COMPACT_ATOMS: atom_id res chain seq x y z
N PRO A 1 -9.43 -8.19 -11.71
CA PRO A 1 -8.33 -8.94 -11.11
C PRO A 1 -7.35 -9.37 -12.19
N ILE A 2 -6.07 -9.42 -11.87
CA ILE A 2 -5.10 -10.05 -12.76
C ILE A 2 -5.35 -11.54 -12.69
N GLU A 3 -5.56 -12.18 -13.84
CA GLU A 3 -5.62 -13.65 -13.93
C GLU A 3 -4.20 -14.21 -13.80
N GLY A 4 -3.97 -15.09 -12.84
CA GLY A 4 -2.69 -15.72 -12.60
C GLY A 4 -2.04 -15.37 -11.25
N GLU A 5 -0.87 -15.92 -11.01
CA GLU A 5 -0.09 -15.68 -9.80
C GLU A 5 0.49 -14.25 -9.82
N ARG A 6 0.33 -13.52 -8.71
CA ARG A 6 0.91 -12.19 -8.54
C ARG A 6 2.40 -12.26 -8.26
N GLU A 7 3.13 -11.23 -8.67
CA GLU A 7 4.56 -11.09 -8.35
C GLU A 7 4.77 -11.05 -6.84
N LYS A 8 5.86 -11.61 -6.34
CA LYS A 8 6.26 -11.58 -4.92
C LYS A 8 6.76 -10.17 -4.53
N THR A 9 5.89 -9.18 -4.74
CA THR A 9 6.19 -7.75 -4.57
C THR A 9 5.12 -7.07 -3.72
N ILE A 10 5.58 -6.46 -2.63
CA ILE A 10 4.82 -5.49 -1.84
C ILE A 10 5.14 -4.11 -2.39
N VAL A 11 4.14 -3.27 -2.65
CA VAL A 11 4.35 -2.01 -3.34
C VAL A 11 3.70 -0.82 -2.64
N THR A 12 4.32 0.34 -2.75
CA THR A 12 3.72 1.65 -2.50
C THR A 12 4.13 2.64 -3.59
N ALA A 13 3.29 3.66 -3.80
CA ALA A 13 3.57 4.76 -4.72
C ALA A 13 3.18 6.08 -4.05
N CYS A 14 4.19 6.90 -3.69
CA CYS A 14 3.98 8.14 -2.97
C CYS A 14 5.21 9.06 -3.05
N ARG A 15 5.06 10.31 -2.59
CA ARG A 15 6.23 11.18 -2.38
C ARG A 15 7.09 10.64 -1.23
N LEU A 16 8.42 10.70 -1.37
CA LEU A 16 9.35 10.36 -0.28
C LEU A 16 9.42 11.54 0.71
N HIS A 17 8.42 11.65 1.57
CA HIS A 17 8.19 12.79 2.46
C HIS A 17 7.85 12.30 3.88
N PRO A 18 8.22 13.02 4.96
CA PRO A 18 7.97 12.60 6.34
C PRO A 18 6.53 12.15 6.62
N GLN A 19 5.55 12.85 6.05
CA GLN A 19 4.12 12.49 6.14
C GLN A 19 3.83 11.02 5.81
N LYS A 20 4.62 10.41 4.92
CA LYS A 20 4.41 9.04 4.44
C LYS A 20 4.97 7.97 5.36
N ASN A 21 5.76 8.38 6.35
CA ASN A 21 6.38 7.51 7.37
C ASN A 21 6.96 6.21 6.77
N LEU A 22 7.69 6.36 5.65
CA LEU A 22 8.32 5.24 4.96
C LEU A 22 9.34 4.48 5.82
N PRO A 23 10.06 5.13 6.78
CA PRO A 23 10.91 4.40 7.71
C PRO A 23 10.16 3.32 8.51
N MET A 24 8.92 3.59 8.95
CA MET A 24 8.07 2.59 9.60
C MET A 24 7.76 1.40 8.68
N MET A 25 7.42 1.67 7.41
CA MET A 25 7.13 0.63 6.41
C MET A 25 8.36 -0.27 6.17
N ILE A 26 9.54 0.32 6.03
CA ILE A 26 10.80 -0.42 5.83
C ILE A 26 11.11 -1.28 7.06
N ASN A 27 10.92 -0.75 8.27
CA ASN A 27 11.09 -1.52 9.51
C ASN A 27 10.09 -2.70 9.59
N ALA A 28 8.82 -2.48 9.26
CA ALA A 28 7.83 -3.55 9.23
C ALA A 28 8.19 -4.62 8.18
N PHE A 29 8.69 -4.22 7.01
CA PHE A 29 9.16 -5.15 5.99
C PHE A 29 10.42 -5.91 6.43
N SER A 30 11.36 -5.29 7.17
CA SER A 30 12.55 -5.96 7.66
C SER A 30 12.22 -7.16 8.54
N MET A 31 11.12 -7.08 9.32
CA MET A 31 10.62 -8.19 10.14
C MET A 31 10.02 -9.34 9.30
N LEU A 32 9.62 -9.08 8.04
CA LEU A 32 9.12 -10.09 7.11
C LEU A 32 10.24 -10.76 6.31
N ALA A 33 11.37 -10.08 6.15
CA ALA A 33 12.38 -10.41 5.14
C ALA A 33 12.94 -11.83 5.28
N ASP A 34 13.13 -12.31 6.50
CA ASP A 34 13.65 -13.65 6.77
C ASP A 34 12.58 -14.75 6.59
N GLU A 35 11.32 -14.44 6.92
CA GLU A 35 10.22 -15.41 6.80
C GLU A 35 9.74 -15.56 5.35
N PHE A 36 9.87 -14.50 4.52
CA PHE A 36 9.45 -14.46 3.12
C PHE A 36 10.60 -14.01 2.21
N PRO A 37 11.65 -14.84 2.05
CA PRO A 37 12.87 -14.43 1.34
C PRO A 37 12.66 -14.11 -0.14
N GLU A 38 11.57 -14.55 -0.76
CA GLU A 38 11.23 -14.28 -2.15
C GLU A 38 10.55 -12.91 -2.37
N TYR A 39 10.02 -12.28 -1.30
CA TYR A 39 9.30 -11.02 -1.43
C TYR A 39 10.24 -9.81 -1.44
N LYS A 40 9.84 -8.78 -2.19
CA LYS A 40 10.48 -7.46 -2.24
C LYS A 40 9.50 -6.37 -1.83
N LEU A 41 10.02 -5.29 -1.26
CA LEU A 41 9.29 -4.03 -1.09
C LEU A 41 9.76 -3.05 -2.15
N VAL A 42 8.84 -2.52 -2.96
CA VAL A 42 9.13 -1.52 -3.99
C VAL A 42 8.41 -0.23 -3.67
N ILE A 43 9.16 0.85 -3.49
CA ILE A 43 8.66 2.18 -3.14
C ILE A 43 8.88 3.10 -4.33
N TYR A 44 7.83 3.32 -5.14
CA TYR A 44 7.86 4.27 -6.25
C TYR A 44 7.64 5.70 -5.75
N GLY A 45 8.44 6.61 -6.27
CA GLY A 45 8.32 8.04 -6.00
C GLY A 45 9.65 8.72 -5.80
N GLN A 46 9.61 10.02 -5.53
CA GLN A 46 10.78 10.88 -5.27
C GLN A 46 10.47 11.82 -4.12
N GLY A 47 11.51 12.33 -3.46
CA GLY A 47 11.35 13.31 -2.40
C GLY A 47 12.55 13.45 -1.49
N VAL A 48 12.40 14.31 -0.50
CA VAL A 48 13.50 14.76 0.36
C VAL A 48 14.10 13.66 1.26
N LEU A 49 13.41 12.55 1.45
CA LEU A 49 13.86 11.45 2.31
C LEU A 49 14.68 10.38 1.57
N GLU A 50 14.96 10.51 0.27
CA GLU A 50 15.58 9.44 -0.50
C GLU A 50 16.89 8.94 0.11
N ASP A 51 17.81 9.87 0.44
CA ASP A 51 19.12 9.51 1.00
C ASP A 51 18.99 8.86 2.39
N GLU A 52 18.07 9.36 3.23
CA GLU A 52 17.79 8.79 4.55
C GLU A 52 17.25 7.36 4.43
N LEU A 53 16.30 7.14 3.51
CA LEU A 53 15.73 5.80 3.28
C LEU A 53 16.76 4.83 2.73
N ARG A 54 17.64 5.26 1.81
CA ARG A 54 18.75 4.43 1.32
C ARG A 54 19.73 4.06 2.43
N ALA A 55 20.04 5.02 3.33
CA ALA A 55 20.88 4.74 4.48
C ALA A 55 20.24 3.73 5.45
N GLN A 56 18.94 3.85 5.72
CA GLN A 56 18.18 2.89 6.52
C GLN A 56 18.16 1.49 5.88
N ILE A 57 17.86 1.39 4.59
CA ILE A 57 17.84 0.13 3.83
C ILE A 57 19.20 -0.57 3.97
N LYS A 58 20.29 0.18 3.78
CA LYS A 58 21.65 -0.35 3.93
C LYS A 58 21.96 -0.81 5.36
N SER A 59 21.54 -0.05 6.37
CA SER A 59 21.76 -0.41 7.78
C SER A 59 21.03 -1.70 8.19
N LEU A 60 19.97 -2.04 7.46
CA LEU A 60 19.18 -3.28 7.64
C LEU A 60 19.63 -4.42 6.71
N ASN A 61 20.66 -4.22 5.86
CA ASN A 61 21.14 -5.16 4.85
C ASN A 61 20.02 -5.61 3.88
N LEU A 62 19.20 -4.65 3.42
CA LEU A 62 18.02 -4.91 2.58
C LEU A 62 18.13 -4.31 1.17
N GLU A 63 19.34 -3.98 0.67
CA GLU A 63 19.55 -3.29 -0.61
C GLU A 63 18.99 -4.07 -1.80
N ASP A 64 19.00 -5.41 -1.74
CA ASP A 64 18.46 -6.28 -2.79
C ASP A 64 16.96 -6.58 -2.62
N ARG A 65 16.36 -6.14 -1.51
CA ARG A 65 15.00 -6.48 -1.10
C ARG A 65 14.06 -5.27 -1.03
N VAL A 66 14.58 -4.09 -0.69
CA VAL A 66 13.83 -2.82 -0.65
C VAL A 66 14.35 -1.89 -1.74
N LEU A 67 13.51 -1.66 -2.75
CA LEU A 67 13.91 -0.95 -3.95
C LEU A 67 13.27 0.44 -4.00
N LEU A 68 14.07 1.45 -4.33
CA LEU A 68 13.65 2.83 -4.57
C LEU A 68 13.94 3.18 -6.04
N PRO A 69 13.08 2.76 -7.00
CA PRO A 69 13.33 2.96 -8.43
C PRO A 69 13.04 4.39 -8.92
N GLY A 70 12.58 5.27 -8.03
CA GLY A 70 12.21 6.63 -8.38
C GLY A 70 10.78 6.76 -8.92
N PHE A 71 10.51 7.86 -9.65
CA PHE A 71 9.21 8.11 -10.27
C PHE A 71 8.97 7.20 -11.48
N ALA A 72 7.74 6.73 -11.63
CA ALA A 72 7.31 5.97 -12.80
C ALA A 72 6.06 6.61 -13.41
N SER A 73 6.11 6.97 -14.71
CA SER A 73 4.97 7.54 -15.43
C SER A 73 3.85 6.52 -15.68
N ASN A 74 4.23 5.22 -15.81
CA ASN A 74 3.33 4.10 -16.00
C ASN A 74 3.06 3.33 -14.69
N ILE A 75 2.85 4.04 -13.60
CA ILE A 75 2.76 3.47 -12.23
C ILE A 75 1.70 2.38 -12.11
N LEU A 76 0.55 2.51 -12.78
CA LEU A 76 -0.51 1.51 -12.72
C LEU A 76 -0.08 0.15 -13.28
N GLU A 77 0.70 0.14 -14.36
CA GLU A 77 1.26 -1.09 -14.95
C GLU A 77 2.29 -1.75 -14.02
N LYS A 78 3.01 -0.94 -13.23
CA LYS A 78 4.00 -1.42 -12.26
C LYS A 78 3.36 -1.98 -10.99
N VAL A 79 2.26 -1.37 -10.56
CA VAL A 79 1.54 -1.75 -9.33
C VAL A 79 0.62 -2.94 -9.57
N ALA A 80 -0.03 -3.00 -10.73
CA ALA A 80 -1.04 -4.03 -11.03
C ALA A 80 -0.59 -5.48 -10.79
N PRO A 81 0.61 -5.93 -11.19
CA PRO A 81 1.05 -7.32 -11.00
C PRO A 81 1.46 -7.64 -9.54
N CYS A 82 1.67 -6.65 -8.68
CA CYS A 82 2.14 -6.84 -7.32
C CYS A 82 1.14 -7.61 -6.44
N SER A 83 1.62 -8.23 -5.37
CA SER A 83 0.80 -9.03 -4.46
C SER A 83 0.09 -8.22 -3.39
N MET A 84 0.63 -7.06 -3.00
CA MET A 84 0.09 -6.26 -1.90
C MET A 84 0.46 -4.79 -2.06
N PHE A 85 -0.48 -3.90 -1.72
CA PHE A 85 -0.23 -2.48 -1.54
C PHE A 85 -0.11 -2.12 -0.06
N VAL A 86 0.85 -1.25 0.31
CA VAL A 86 1.03 -0.78 1.68
C VAL A 86 1.12 0.74 1.73
N SER A 87 0.52 1.36 2.77
CA SER A 87 0.65 2.79 3.06
C SER A 87 0.81 3.02 4.56
N SER A 88 1.86 3.75 4.94
CA SER A 88 2.25 4.01 6.32
C SER A 88 2.05 5.47 6.77
N SER A 89 1.25 6.25 6.03
CA SER A 89 1.11 7.70 6.27
C SER A 89 0.67 8.03 7.69
N ASP A 90 1.26 9.05 8.28
CA ASP A 90 0.88 9.57 9.60
C ASP A 90 -0.41 10.41 9.53
N PHE A 91 -0.66 11.05 8.40
CA PHE A 91 -1.91 11.75 8.08
C PHE A 91 -2.14 11.76 6.57
N GLU A 92 -3.38 11.54 6.16
CA GLU A 92 -3.78 11.49 4.74
C GLU A 92 -5.30 11.72 4.62
N GLY A 93 -5.72 12.40 3.56
CA GLY A 93 -7.09 12.31 3.07
C GLY A 93 -7.34 10.97 2.37
N ILE A 94 -8.20 10.96 1.36
CA ILE A 94 -8.33 9.78 0.49
C ILE A 94 -7.14 9.73 -0.45
N SER A 95 -6.29 8.72 -0.30
CA SER A 95 -5.10 8.53 -1.14
C SER A 95 -5.48 7.99 -2.52
N ASN A 96 -5.06 8.67 -3.60
CA ASN A 96 -5.28 8.18 -4.96
C ASN A 96 -4.57 6.84 -5.20
N SER A 97 -3.33 6.69 -4.76
CA SER A 97 -2.59 5.43 -4.94
C SER A 97 -3.25 4.25 -4.20
N MET A 98 -3.87 4.50 -3.05
CA MET A 98 -4.69 3.51 -2.35
C MET A 98 -5.94 3.13 -3.16
N LEU A 99 -6.68 4.12 -3.68
CA LEU A 99 -7.87 3.86 -4.52
C LEU A 99 -7.51 3.08 -5.79
N GLU A 100 -6.40 3.44 -6.44
CA GLU A 100 -5.88 2.77 -7.63
C GLU A 100 -5.51 1.32 -7.32
N ALA A 101 -4.77 1.08 -6.23
CA ALA A 101 -4.38 -0.26 -5.81
C ALA A 101 -5.60 -1.14 -5.49
N LEU A 102 -6.55 -0.64 -4.69
CA LEU A 102 -7.80 -1.34 -4.40
C LEU A 102 -8.60 -1.61 -5.67
N GLY A 103 -8.69 -0.62 -6.56
CA GLY A 103 -9.37 -0.75 -7.85
C GLY A 103 -8.72 -1.80 -8.77
N MET A 104 -7.44 -2.09 -8.63
CA MET A 104 -6.74 -3.18 -9.32
C MET A 104 -6.87 -4.53 -8.57
N GLY A 105 -7.60 -4.55 -7.46
CA GLY A 105 -7.80 -5.74 -6.64
C GLY A 105 -6.56 -6.14 -5.83
N LEU A 106 -5.66 -5.19 -5.47
CA LEU A 106 -4.58 -5.51 -4.56
C LEU A 106 -5.10 -5.59 -3.13
N PRO A 107 -4.79 -6.66 -2.38
CA PRO A 107 -4.88 -6.60 -0.93
C PRO A 107 -4.10 -5.41 -0.40
N ALA A 108 -4.66 -4.64 0.53
CA ALA A 108 -4.04 -3.43 1.03
C ALA A 108 -3.90 -3.43 2.54
N VAL A 109 -2.73 -2.98 3.04
CA VAL A 109 -2.48 -2.65 4.44
C VAL A 109 -2.21 -1.15 4.53
N VAL A 110 -3.03 -0.43 5.29
CA VAL A 110 -3.02 1.04 5.32
C VAL A 110 -3.14 1.55 6.75
N THR A 111 -2.39 2.57 7.12
CA THR A 111 -2.55 3.23 8.41
C THR A 111 -3.91 3.94 8.50
N ASP A 112 -4.59 3.76 9.63
CA ASP A 112 -5.84 4.45 9.97
C ASP A 112 -5.52 5.84 10.53
N CYS A 113 -4.97 6.70 9.69
CA CYS A 113 -4.48 8.01 10.09
C CYS A 113 -5.58 9.08 10.21
N PRO A 114 -5.31 10.18 10.94
CA PRO A 114 -6.21 11.33 11.06
C PRO A 114 -6.69 11.87 9.71
N VAL A 115 -7.84 12.54 9.74
CA VAL A 115 -8.75 12.88 8.64
C VAL A 115 -9.61 11.68 8.23
N GLY A 116 -9.12 10.43 8.38
CA GLY A 116 -9.92 9.22 8.24
C GLY A 116 -10.25 8.83 6.80
N GLY A 117 -9.47 9.31 5.82
CA GLY A 117 -9.71 8.98 4.40
C GLY A 117 -9.62 7.48 4.13
N ALA A 118 -8.69 6.77 4.75
CA ALA A 118 -8.57 5.33 4.61
C ALA A 118 -9.81 4.58 5.13
N ARG A 119 -10.32 4.92 6.33
CA ARG A 119 -11.51 4.28 6.93
C ARG A 119 -12.83 4.57 6.21
N MET A 120 -12.86 5.61 5.38
CA MET A 120 -14.02 5.87 4.50
C MET A 120 -14.13 4.83 3.37
N VAL A 121 -13.00 4.28 2.94
CA VAL A 121 -12.88 3.35 1.81
C VAL A 121 -12.66 1.91 2.27
N ILE A 122 -11.76 1.72 3.24
CA ILE A 122 -11.39 0.39 3.74
C ILE A 122 -12.29 -0.01 4.92
N LYS A 123 -12.91 -1.16 4.79
CA LYS A 123 -13.55 -1.90 5.88
C LYS A 123 -12.58 -3.00 6.30
N SER A 124 -11.86 -2.76 7.42
CA SER A 124 -10.77 -3.63 7.88
C SER A 124 -11.20 -5.09 7.99
N GLY A 125 -10.40 -6.02 7.43
CA GLY A 125 -10.69 -7.44 7.34
C GLY A 125 -11.67 -7.83 6.23
N LYS A 126 -12.22 -6.86 5.48
CA LYS A 126 -13.11 -7.11 4.33
C LYS A 126 -12.42 -6.81 3.00
N ASN A 127 -12.05 -5.56 2.73
CA ASN A 127 -11.44 -5.11 1.47
C ASN A 127 -10.03 -4.52 1.63
N GLY A 128 -9.43 -4.70 2.81
CA GLY A 128 -8.11 -4.26 3.20
C GLY A 128 -7.95 -4.43 4.70
N ILE A 129 -6.78 -4.07 5.23
CA ILE A 129 -6.49 -4.07 6.67
C ILE A 129 -6.06 -2.67 7.09
N LEU A 130 -6.71 -2.12 8.11
CA LEU A 130 -6.31 -0.87 8.74
C LEU A 130 -5.46 -1.16 9.98
N VAL A 131 -4.36 -0.43 10.13
CA VAL A 131 -3.45 -0.52 11.26
C VAL A 131 -3.27 0.84 11.93
N PRO A 132 -2.94 0.91 13.23
CA PRO A 132 -2.69 2.17 13.90
C PRO A 132 -1.49 2.94 13.29
N VAL A 133 -1.55 4.27 13.33
CA VAL A 133 -0.42 5.13 12.94
C VAL A 133 0.77 4.88 13.86
N GLY A 134 1.98 4.78 13.30
CA GLY A 134 3.22 4.58 14.04
C GLY A 134 3.42 3.16 14.60
N ASP A 135 2.47 2.24 14.39
CA ASP A 135 2.56 0.87 14.89
C ASP A 135 3.20 -0.07 13.86
N THR A 136 4.53 -0.15 13.93
CA THR A 136 5.34 -1.03 13.07
C THR A 136 4.96 -2.50 13.22
N GLN A 137 4.67 -2.94 14.47
CA GLN A 137 4.31 -4.33 14.76
C GLN A 137 2.97 -4.70 14.13
N ALA A 138 1.94 -3.85 14.27
CA ALA A 138 0.64 -4.07 13.65
C ALA A 138 0.75 -4.11 12.11
N MET A 139 1.59 -3.27 11.50
CA MET A 139 1.83 -3.28 10.06
C MET A 139 2.50 -4.58 9.61
N TYR A 140 3.53 -5.02 10.32
CA TYR A 140 4.17 -6.31 10.07
C TYR A 140 3.17 -7.48 10.16
N GLU A 141 2.38 -7.55 11.25
CA GLU A 141 1.40 -8.63 11.45
C GLU A 141 0.33 -8.65 10.37
N ALA A 142 -0.16 -7.47 9.96
CA ALA A 142 -1.13 -7.34 8.88
C ALA A 142 -0.57 -7.83 7.54
N MET A 143 0.63 -7.40 7.15
CA MET A 143 1.30 -7.87 5.94
C MET A 143 1.53 -9.39 5.99
N ARG A 144 2.06 -9.87 7.12
CA ARG A 144 2.33 -11.30 7.35
C ARG A 144 1.07 -12.16 7.22
N SER A 145 -0.05 -11.71 7.77
CA SER A 145 -1.33 -12.44 7.69
C SER A 145 -1.79 -12.66 6.26
N ILE A 146 -1.64 -11.64 5.39
CA ILE A 146 -1.99 -11.72 3.97
C ILE A 146 -1.04 -12.67 3.23
N LEU A 147 0.27 -12.62 3.52
CA LEU A 147 1.27 -13.47 2.85
C LEU A 147 1.15 -14.93 3.24
N LYS A 148 0.72 -15.22 4.48
CA LYS A 148 0.55 -16.59 4.99
C LYS A 148 -0.76 -17.26 4.59
N ASP A 149 -1.77 -16.48 4.29
CA ASP A 149 -3.11 -16.99 4.01
C ASP A 149 -3.58 -16.55 2.60
N PRO A 150 -3.35 -17.37 1.57
CA PRO A 150 -3.82 -17.09 0.22
C PRO A 150 -5.34 -16.89 0.15
N ALA A 151 -6.13 -17.57 0.98
CA ALA A 151 -7.58 -17.41 0.98
C ALA A 151 -7.99 -16.02 1.52
N LEU A 152 -7.27 -15.50 2.51
CA LEU A 152 -7.43 -14.12 2.98
C LEU A 152 -7.03 -13.12 1.88
N ALA A 153 -5.88 -13.33 1.23
CA ALA A 153 -5.43 -12.48 0.13
C ALA A 153 -6.46 -12.41 -1.00
N ASP A 154 -6.99 -13.55 -1.45
CA ASP A 154 -8.02 -13.64 -2.48
C ASP A 154 -9.32 -12.96 -2.07
N LYS A 155 -9.78 -13.18 -0.82
CA LYS A 155 -10.97 -12.52 -0.28
C LYS A 155 -10.81 -11.00 -0.29
N LEU A 156 -9.68 -10.48 0.22
CA LEU A 156 -9.40 -9.04 0.24
C LEU A 156 -9.35 -8.48 -1.18
N SER A 157 -8.72 -9.18 -2.11
CA SER A 157 -8.62 -8.80 -3.53
C SER A 157 -9.99 -8.67 -4.19
N GLN A 158 -10.87 -9.68 -4.02
CA GLN A 158 -12.21 -9.71 -4.58
C GLN A 158 -13.11 -8.60 -4.02
N GLU A 159 -12.95 -8.25 -2.75
CA GLU A 159 -13.71 -7.16 -2.13
C GLU A 159 -13.11 -5.79 -2.45
N ALA A 160 -11.76 -5.67 -2.54
CA ALA A 160 -11.08 -4.43 -2.85
C ALA A 160 -11.51 -3.86 -4.22
N ILE A 161 -11.63 -4.70 -5.24
CA ILE A 161 -11.95 -4.25 -6.60
C ILE A 161 -13.30 -3.55 -6.70
N LYS A 162 -14.23 -3.80 -5.76
CA LYS A 162 -15.56 -3.17 -5.72
C LYS A 162 -15.50 -1.67 -5.47
N VAL A 163 -14.36 -1.13 -5.02
CA VAL A 163 -14.14 0.31 -4.89
C VAL A 163 -14.38 1.05 -6.21
N ARG A 164 -14.18 0.41 -7.36
CA ARG A 164 -14.47 0.97 -8.68
C ARG A 164 -15.94 1.42 -8.83
N ASP A 165 -16.86 0.68 -8.23
CA ASP A 165 -18.30 0.95 -8.30
C ASP A 165 -18.74 1.99 -7.28
N GLU A 166 -17.99 2.14 -6.19
CA GLU A 166 -18.28 3.08 -5.10
C GLU A 166 -17.77 4.49 -5.42
N PHE A 167 -16.62 4.61 -6.12
CA PHE A 167 -15.94 5.87 -6.43
C PHE A 167 -15.76 6.14 -7.94
N PRO A 168 -16.74 5.88 -8.81
CA PRO A 168 -16.60 6.22 -10.22
C PRO A 168 -16.70 7.76 -10.40
N LEU A 169 -15.89 8.31 -11.30
CA LEU A 169 -15.80 9.76 -11.57
C LEU A 169 -17.16 10.41 -11.79
N TRP A 170 -18.08 9.74 -12.49
CA TRP A 170 -19.41 10.27 -12.77
C TRP A 170 -20.29 10.43 -11.51
N LYS A 171 -20.15 9.54 -10.50
CA LYS A 171 -20.85 9.68 -9.21
C LYS A 171 -20.30 10.85 -8.41
N ILE A 172 -18.98 11.04 -8.46
CA ILE A 172 -18.31 12.17 -7.79
C ILE A 172 -18.75 13.48 -8.44
N ALA A 173 -18.70 13.57 -9.78
CA ALA A 173 -19.15 14.74 -10.53
C ALA A 173 -20.63 15.06 -10.26
N LYS A 174 -21.51 14.06 -10.22
CA LYS A 174 -22.93 14.24 -9.90
C LYS A 174 -23.13 14.84 -8.50
N ARG A 175 -22.42 14.35 -7.49
CA ARG A 175 -22.49 14.91 -6.13
C ARG A 175 -22.04 16.36 -6.06
N TRP A 176 -21.02 16.75 -6.83
CA TRP A 176 -20.59 18.16 -6.91
C TRP A 176 -21.66 19.05 -7.55
N LEU A 177 -22.35 18.57 -8.59
CA LEU A 177 -23.43 19.31 -9.24
C LEU A 177 -24.68 19.47 -8.35
N GLU A 178 -24.89 18.58 -7.40
CA GLU A 178 -26.00 18.66 -6.40
C GLU A 178 -25.73 19.68 -5.30
N VAL A 179 -24.48 20.13 -5.12
CA VAL A 179 -24.04 21.08 -4.08
C VAL A 179 -23.83 22.50 -4.62
N LEU A 180 -23.75 22.67 -5.94
CA LEU A 180 -23.63 23.94 -6.63
C LEU A 180 -25.02 24.50 -6.99
#